data_aee6008bdd2e9a7d9098bb56608517b4
#
_entry.id   aee6008bdd2e9a7d9098bb56608517b4
#
_cell.length_a   1.000
_cell.length_b   1.000
_cell.length_c   1.000
_cell.angle_alpha   90.00
_cell.angle_beta   90.00
_cell.angle_gamma   90.00
#
_symmetry.space_group_name_H-M   'P 1'
#
loop_
_entity.id
_entity.type
_entity.pdbx_description
1 polymer ?
#
loop_
_entity_poly.entity_id
_entity_poly.type
_entity_poly.pdbx_seq_one_letter_code
_entity_poly.pdbx_strand_id
1 'polypeptide(L)'
;MVVPDKSLEEFRTFTATQNYKIIQNSSVVQAVKLNQQYAIVFYHPGTIDLGEGLTLATDKQVIVYLEQKGTGYDIWVADPLYSQREVCLALNGREVQIAFPEGELTGSTAFTNIATLQPFDLQCEYLSNPLGVDILQPRLSWKMGATTSARGRKQTAYQILVASSRDLLDADRGDLWDSGRVNSAESVNIVYGGVPLSAGQRCFWKVRFSDEHNRWSAWSNPANWRMGLFAADWAAQWIGSAEMESQSVGGKKVNNVMADPWFRKTFKMSDIPQDAVIYVASIGYHELYVNGRKVGDAVLSPSVTDHKSRARYMTYDIKGYLKTGTNVIALWLGTSWAVFPAYQQKNRPAIPMALVQAEIALSSGKKLRIVSDNTWKTHASPNTLLGYWEAHHFEGECYDAALEKDGWNTPDFDDSGWAMAKVYSTDVIVSSDRTEPNRLLGEIKPLSVQEVSPGVYRVDMGINYAGWFEMQLQGQPGDSIVFQFSERERMLAAMVYICIYKFGLQRKGVFCNRFNYMTGRWVQITGLRYKPELDQIRGWMIRPDYRRSGGFECDLPLLNDIYRTTLWTFEISVWVTMWSIVLIVNVVDTGEMHWPL
;
A
#
# COMPACT_ATOMS: atom_id res chain seq x y z
N MET A 1 -34.52 -22.88 0.05
CA MET A 1 -34.12 -21.96 -1.02
C MET A 1 -34.29 -22.70 -2.34
N VAL A 2 -35.18 -22.25 -3.22
CA VAL A 2 -35.32 -22.80 -4.57
C VAL A 2 -34.41 -21.96 -5.47
N VAL A 3 -33.43 -22.60 -6.10
CA VAL A 3 -32.58 -21.93 -7.10
C VAL A 3 -33.15 -22.35 -8.46
N PRO A 4 -33.85 -21.45 -9.19
CA PRO A 4 -34.42 -21.77 -10.48
C PRO A 4 -33.30 -22.18 -11.44
N ASP A 5 -33.63 -23.08 -12.39
CA ASP A 5 -32.79 -23.48 -13.52
C ASP A 5 -31.46 -24.21 -13.19
N LYS A 6 -31.35 -24.83 -12.02
CA LYS A 6 -30.20 -25.69 -11.68
C LYS A 6 -30.61 -27.17 -11.57
N SER A 7 -29.78 -28.05 -12.11
CA SER A 7 -29.88 -29.49 -11.90
C SER A 7 -29.63 -29.86 -10.42
N LEU A 8 -30.05 -31.03 -9.99
CA LEU A 8 -29.82 -31.52 -8.63
C LEU A 8 -28.31 -31.58 -8.26
N GLU A 9 -27.47 -31.87 -9.25
CA GLU A 9 -26.02 -31.97 -9.07
C GLU A 9 -25.38 -30.58 -8.95
N GLU A 10 -25.79 -29.62 -9.76
CA GLU A 10 -25.39 -28.21 -9.62
C GLU A 10 -25.87 -27.59 -8.31
N PHE A 11 -27.07 -27.97 -7.85
CA PHE A 11 -27.58 -27.55 -6.55
C PHE A 11 -26.75 -28.15 -5.40
N ARG A 12 -26.37 -29.41 -5.47
CA ARG A 12 -25.48 -30.04 -4.45
C ARG A 12 -24.11 -29.39 -4.44
N THR A 13 -23.53 -29.13 -5.60
CA THR A 13 -22.25 -28.42 -5.72
C THR A 13 -22.36 -27.00 -5.20
N PHE A 14 -23.42 -26.28 -5.54
CA PHE A 14 -23.71 -24.94 -5.02
C PHE A 14 -23.83 -24.94 -3.50
N THR A 15 -24.59 -25.87 -2.90
CA THR A 15 -24.74 -25.95 -1.45
C THR A 15 -23.45 -26.38 -0.73
N ALA A 16 -22.63 -27.20 -1.35
CA ALA A 16 -21.34 -27.62 -0.79
C ALA A 16 -20.27 -26.52 -0.84
N THR A 17 -20.40 -25.57 -1.76
CA THR A 17 -19.46 -24.43 -1.92
C THR A 17 -19.88 -23.18 -1.12
N GLN A 18 -21.12 -23.10 -0.62
CA GLN A 18 -21.60 -21.97 0.18
C GLN A 18 -21.25 -22.17 1.65
N ASN A 19 -20.42 -21.31 2.20
CA ASN A 19 -20.06 -21.27 3.62
C ASN A 19 -21.21 -20.63 4.46
N TYR A 20 -22.42 -21.21 4.44
CA TYR A 20 -23.46 -20.76 5.35
C TYR A 20 -23.33 -21.39 6.73
N LYS A 21 -23.61 -20.62 7.76
CA LYS A 21 -23.63 -21.05 9.16
C LYS A 21 -25.04 -21.01 9.70
N ILE A 22 -25.55 -22.12 10.21
CA ILE A 22 -26.80 -22.13 10.99
C ILE A 22 -26.44 -21.53 12.35
N ILE A 23 -27.08 -20.40 12.70
CA ILE A 23 -26.90 -19.73 13.99
C ILE A 23 -27.82 -20.35 15.02
N GLN A 24 -29.08 -20.48 14.67
CA GLN A 24 -30.09 -21.12 15.53
C GLN A 24 -31.13 -21.83 14.67
N ASN A 25 -31.62 -22.96 15.17
CA ASN A 25 -32.73 -23.69 14.55
C ASN A 25 -33.66 -24.21 15.68
N SER A 26 -34.64 -23.42 16.03
CA SER A 26 -35.62 -23.72 17.08
C SER A 26 -37.03 -23.41 16.61
N SER A 27 -38.05 -23.82 17.40
CA SER A 27 -39.46 -23.48 17.15
C SER A 27 -39.79 -22.01 17.40
N VAL A 28 -38.90 -21.25 18.03
CA VAL A 28 -39.08 -19.82 18.33
C VAL A 28 -38.44 -18.96 17.25
N VAL A 29 -37.21 -19.30 16.84
CA VAL A 29 -36.46 -18.56 15.84
C VAL A 29 -35.54 -19.47 15.04
N GLN A 30 -35.44 -19.22 13.75
CA GLN A 30 -34.47 -19.84 12.86
C GLN A 30 -33.61 -18.76 12.21
N ALA A 31 -32.30 -18.97 12.17
CA ALA A 31 -31.38 -18.01 11.58
C ALA A 31 -30.18 -18.68 10.92
N VAL A 32 -29.82 -18.14 9.75
CA VAL A 32 -28.61 -18.52 9.00
C VAL A 32 -27.80 -17.29 8.66
N LYS A 33 -26.47 -17.45 8.65
CA LYS A 33 -25.51 -16.44 8.23
C LYS A 33 -24.80 -16.91 6.96
N LEU A 34 -24.67 -16.01 5.97
CA LEU A 34 -23.85 -16.19 4.78
C LEU A 34 -23.03 -14.92 4.59
N ASN A 35 -21.73 -14.98 4.81
CA ASN A 35 -20.83 -13.81 4.78
C ASN A 35 -21.33 -12.71 5.77
N GLN A 36 -21.72 -11.54 5.25
CA GLN A 36 -22.24 -10.40 6.01
C GLN A 36 -23.78 -10.31 5.99
N GLN A 37 -24.45 -11.38 5.58
CA GLN A 37 -25.89 -11.44 5.42
C GLN A 37 -26.50 -12.43 6.40
N TYR A 38 -27.67 -12.08 6.95
CA TYR A 38 -28.44 -12.93 7.87
C TYR A 38 -29.87 -13.04 7.37
N ALA A 39 -30.39 -14.26 7.31
CA ALA A 39 -31.81 -14.52 7.10
C ALA A 39 -32.37 -15.14 8.38
N ILE A 40 -33.42 -14.50 8.95
CA ILE A 40 -33.93 -14.81 10.26
C ILE A 40 -35.47 -14.90 10.19
N VAL A 41 -36.02 -15.95 10.76
CA VAL A 41 -37.47 -16.11 10.89
C VAL A 41 -37.81 -16.20 12.38
N PHE A 42 -38.53 -15.21 12.87
CA PHE A 42 -39.13 -15.23 14.21
C PHE A 42 -40.54 -15.77 14.13
N TYR A 43 -40.76 -16.95 14.70
CA TYR A 43 -42.10 -17.56 14.86
C TYR A 43 -42.82 -17.00 16.06
N HIS A 44 -42.10 -16.44 17.02
CA HIS A 44 -42.61 -15.77 18.22
C HIS A 44 -41.72 -14.58 18.54
N PRO A 45 -42.26 -13.56 19.25
CA PRO A 45 -41.46 -12.49 19.84
C PRO A 45 -40.26 -13.06 20.62
N GLY A 46 -39.10 -12.42 20.52
CA GLY A 46 -37.93 -12.89 21.24
C GLY A 46 -36.63 -12.21 20.78
N THR A 47 -35.55 -12.73 21.33
CA THR A 47 -34.18 -12.23 21.03
C THR A 47 -33.31 -13.38 20.52
N ILE A 48 -32.46 -13.09 19.56
CA ILE A 48 -31.42 -14.00 19.06
C ILE A 48 -30.04 -13.34 19.15
N ASP A 49 -29.05 -14.12 19.55
CA ASP A 49 -27.64 -13.78 19.41
C ASP A 49 -27.14 -14.25 18.03
N LEU A 50 -26.75 -13.32 17.18
CA LEU A 50 -26.26 -13.56 15.82
C LEU A 50 -24.74 -13.81 15.78
N GLY A 51 -24.07 -13.78 16.95
CA GLY A 51 -22.63 -13.87 17.10
C GLY A 51 -21.90 -12.54 16.95
N GLU A 52 -20.62 -12.52 17.29
CA GLU A 52 -19.77 -11.33 17.17
C GLU A 52 -20.31 -10.09 17.94
N GLY A 53 -21.09 -10.33 19.04
CA GLY A 53 -21.70 -9.26 19.83
C GLY A 53 -22.94 -8.62 19.18
N LEU A 54 -23.48 -9.23 18.13
CA LEU A 54 -24.69 -8.77 17.45
C LEU A 54 -25.93 -9.49 17.97
N THR A 55 -26.87 -8.75 18.55
CA THR A 55 -28.16 -9.28 19.00
C THR A 55 -29.30 -8.62 18.25
N LEU A 56 -30.34 -9.39 17.91
CA LEU A 56 -31.59 -8.89 17.32
C LEU A 56 -32.77 -9.36 18.13
N ALA A 57 -33.65 -8.42 18.50
CA ALA A 57 -34.89 -8.73 19.16
C ALA A 57 -36.09 -8.19 18.37
N THR A 58 -37.25 -8.81 18.55
CA THR A 58 -38.50 -8.38 17.96
C THR A 58 -39.69 -8.58 18.94
N ASP A 59 -40.64 -7.70 18.88
CA ASP A 59 -41.92 -7.77 19.63
C ASP A 59 -43.01 -8.57 18.91
N LYS A 60 -42.74 -9.01 17.65
CA LYS A 60 -43.73 -9.69 16.82
C LYS A 60 -43.12 -10.82 15.99
N GLN A 61 -43.98 -11.65 15.39
CA GLN A 61 -43.60 -12.67 14.41
C GLN A 61 -43.27 -11.99 13.09
N VAL A 62 -42.02 -12.14 12.61
CA VAL A 62 -41.54 -11.49 11.38
C VAL A 62 -40.45 -12.32 10.70
N ILE A 63 -40.27 -12.06 9.42
CA ILE A 63 -39.08 -12.50 8.65
C ILE A 63 -38.17 -11.29 8.51
N VAL A 64 -36.92 -11.44 8.88
CA VAL A 64 -35.92 -10.37 8.81
C VAL A 64 -34.79 -10.83 7.92
N TYR A 65 -34.47 -10.03 6.93
CA TYR A 65 -33.19 -10.11 6.22
C TYR A 65 -32.32 -8.92 6.63
N LEU A 66 -31.11 -9.21 7.09
CA LEU A 66 -30.19 -8.21 7.61
C LEU A 66 -28.88 -8.34 6.86
N GLU A 67 -28.39 -7.26 6.29
CA GLU A 67 -27.13 -7.19 5.57
C GLU A 67 -26.23 -6.12 6.20
N GLN A 68 -24.99 -6.49 6.55
CA GLN A 68 -24.03 -5.53 7.06
C GLN A 68 -23.51 -4.64 5.93
N LYS A 69 -23.63 -3.32 6.10
CA LYS A 69 -23.13 -2.29 5.18
C LYS A 69 -22.25 -1.30 5.95
N GLY A 70 -20.93 -1.45 5.78
CA GLY A 70 -20.00 -0.62 6.53
C GLY A 70 -20.17 -0.78 8.04
N THR A 71 -20.51 0.32 8.73
CA THR A 71 -20.74 0.35 10.18
C THR A 71 -22.21 0.13 10.58
N GLY A 72 -23.09 -0.19 9.65
CA GLY A 72 -24.52 -0.35 9.88
C GLY A 72 -25.09 -1.59 9.27
N TYR A 73 -26.40 -1.70 9.36
CA TYR A 73 -27.16 -2.81 8.82
C TYR A 73 -28.35 -2.30 8.02
N ASP A 74 -28.48 -2.79 6.81
CA ASP A 74 -29.71 -2.68 6.03
C ASP A 74 -30.62 -3.82 6.46
N ILE A 75 -31.86 -3.50 6.78
CA ILE A 75 -32.83 -4.45 7.34
C ILE A 75 -34.10 -4.42 6.50
N TRP A 76 -34.46 -5.56 5.97
CA TRP A 76 -35.73 -5.81 5.30
C TRP A 76 -36.58 -6.68 6.22
N VAL A 77 -37.82 -6.27 6.46
CA VAL A 77 -38.75 -6.95 7.35
C VAL A 77 -40.01 -7.27 6.59
N ALA A 78 -40.46 -8.50 6.68
CA ALA A 78 -41.74 -8.93 6.15
C ALA A 78 -42.67 -9.46 7.27
N ASP A 79 -43.92 -9.10 7.19
CA ASP A 79 -44.99 -9.73 7.98
C ASP A 79 -45.55 -10.94 7.23
N PRO A 80 -45.27 -12.18 7.67
CA PRO A 80 -45.72 -13.38 6.97
C PRO A 80 -47.23 -13.60 7.05
N LEU A 81 -47.92 -12.88 7.94
CA LEU A 81 -49.35 -13.01 8.17
C LEU A 81 -50.20 -11.88 7.56
N TYR A 82 -49.55 -10.83 7.05
CA TYR A 82 -50.21 -9.63 6.48
C TYR A 82 -51.18 -8.93 7.42
N SER A 83 -50.97 -9.08 8.74
CA SER A 83 -51.90 -8.64 9.77
C SER A 83 -51.38 -7.51 10.64
N GLN A 84 -50.10 -7.16 10.48
CA GLN A 84 -49.45 -6.19 11.35
C GLN A 84 -49.26 -4.85 10.62
N ARG A 85 -49.43 -3.75 11.35
CA ARG A 85 -49.18 -2.41 10.83
C ARG A 85 -47.74 -1.95 11.05
N GLU A 86 -47.13 -2.42 12.13
CA GLU A 86 -45.79 -2.06 12.53
C GLU A 86 -45.13 -3.17 13.36
N VAL A 87 -43.83 -3.14 13.48
CA VAL A 87 -43.01 -4.00 14.33
C VAL A 87 -41.94 -3.18 15.03
N CYS A 88 -41.62 -3.51 16.27
CA CYS A 88 -40.44 -3.00 16.96
C CYS A 88 -39.28 -4.02 16.81
N LEU A 89 -38.19 -3.60 16.17
CA LEU A 89 -36.94 -4.35 16.16
C LEU A 89 -35.91 -3.66 17.06
N ALA A 90 -35.22 -4.45 17.87
CA ALA A 90 -34.07 -3.94 18.64
C ALA A 90 -32.79 -4.63 18.19
N LEU A 91 -31.86 -3.88 17.58
CA LEU A 91 -30.54 -4.34 17.22
C LEU A 91 -29.55 -3.84 18.27
N ASN A 92 -28.88 -4.76 18.96
CA ASN A 92 -28.01 -4.45 20.12
C ASN A 92 -28.69 -3.52 21.14
N GLY A 93 -29.97 -3.78 21.43
CA GLY A 93 -30.77 -2.97 22.35
C GLY A 93 -31.26 -1.63 21.80
N ARG A 94 -30.92 -1.30 20.55
CA ARG A 94 -31.45 -0.09 19.87
C ARG A 94 -32.76 -0.41 19.17
N GLU A 95 -33.83 0.14 19.66
CA GLU A 95 -35.18 -0.04 19.14
C GLU A 95 -35.44 0.84 17.92
N VAL A 96 -36.11 0.26 16.91
CA VAL A 96 -36.62 0.94 15.73
C VAL A 96 -38.03 0.44 15.45
N GLN A 97 -38.98 1.38 15.37
CA GLN A 97 -40.34 1.10 14.90
C GLN A 97 -40.36 1.09 13.37
N ILE A 98 -40.87 0.04 12.79
CA ILE A 98 -40.96 -0.16 11.35
C ILE A 98 -42.40 -0.33 10.97
N ALA A 99 -42.93 0.60 10.20
CA ALA A 99 -44.28 0.49 9.65
C ALA A 99 -44.27 -0.40 8.42
N PHE A 100 -45.24 -1.32 8.31
CA PHE A 100 -45.44 -2.11 7.10
C PHE A 100 -46.22 -1.31 6.05
N PRO A 101 -45.93 -1.54 4.76
CA PRO A 101 -46.68 -0.93 3.66
C PRO A 101 -48.18 -1.31 3.71
N GLU A 102 -49.04 -0.34 3.47
CA GLU A 102 -50.49 -0.51 3.45
C GLU A 102 -51.07 -0.37 2.02
N GLY A 103 -52.34 -0.71 1.83
CA GLY A 103 -53.04 -0.59 0.57
C GLY A 103 -52.59 -1.62 -0.45
N GLU A 104 -52.33 -1.19 -1.68
CA GLU A 104 -51.87 -2.08 -2.78
C GLU A 104 -50.51 -2.71 -2.52
N LEU A 105 -49.73 -2.16 -1.59
CA LEU A 105 -48.41 -2.65 -1.20
C LEU A 105 -48.43 -3.57 0.02
N THR A 106 -49.63 -3.91 0.55
CA THR A 106 -49.76 -4.84 1.69
C THR A 106 -49.07 -6.15 1.37
N GLY A 107 -48.19 -6.61 2.27
CA GLY A 107 -47.38 -7.83 2.07
C GLY A 107 -46.00 -7.59 1.44
N SER A 108 -45.71 -6.38 1.01
CA SER A 108 -44.37 -6.01 0.62
C SER A 108 -43.42 -5.91 1.84
N THR A 109 -42.12 -6.07 1.61
CA THR A 109 -41.14 -5.88 2.67
C THR A 109 -41.00 -4.41 3.04
N ALA A 110 -41.01 -4.13 4.34
CA ALA A 110 -40.57 -2.85 4.86
C ALA A 110 -39.04 -2.80 4.93
N PHE A 111 -38.46 -1.65 4.61
CA PHE A 111 -37.02 -1.43 4.67
C PHE A 111 -36.69 -0.39 5.73
N THR A 112 -35.62 -0.65 6.48
CA THR A 112 -35.00 0.34 7.35
C THR A 112 -33.48 0.14 7.37
N ASN A 113 -32.77 1.16 7.80
CA ASN A 113 -31.33 1.11 8.03
C ASN A 113 -31.05 1.43 9.50
N ILE A 114 -30.29 0.57 10.15
CA ILE A 114 -29.79 0.81 11.50
C ILE A 114 -28.27 0.93 11.42
N ALA A 115 -27.76 2.15 11.40
CA ALA A 115 -26.34 2.34 11.58
C ALA A 115 -25.99 2.23 13.06
N THR A 116 -25.08 1.35 13.41
CA THR A 116 -24.45 1.33 14.72
C THR A 116 -23.55 2.56 14.84
N LEU A 117 -23.77 3.38 15.86
CA LEU A 117 -22.81 4.43 16.20
C LEU A 117 -21.53 3.74 16.68
N GLN A 118 -20.52 3.75 15.83
CA GLN A 118 -19.22 3.14 16.10
C GLN A 118 -18.14 3.98 15.42
N PRO A 119 -17.03 4.28 16.10
CA PRO A 119 -15.88 4.89 15.43
C PRO A 119 -15.32 3.96 14.35
N PHE A 120 -14.89 4.55 13.24
CA PHE A 120 -14.28 3.84 12.13
C PHE A 120 -13.13 4.66 11.55
N ASP A 121 -12.40 4.10 10.58
CA ASP A 121 -11.25 4.72 9.93
C ASP A 121 -10.21 5.20 10.94
N LEU A 122 -9.81 4.27 11.83
CA LEU A 122 -8.83 4.54 12.87
C LEU A 122 -7.45 4.73 12.25
N GLN A 123 -6.81 5.83 12.58
CA GLN A 123 -5.48 6.18 12.06
C GLN A 123 -4.51 6.53 13.19
N CYS A 124 -3.26 6.15 13.01
CA CYS A 124 -2.12 6.57 13.80
C CYS A 124 -1.15 7.30 12.86
N GLU A 125 -0.80 8.56 13.17
CA GLU A 125 0.02 9.42 12.30
C GLU A 125 -0.50 9.49 10.86
N TYR A 126 -1.83 9.57 10.70
CA TYR A 126 -2.58 9.60 9.44
C TYR A 126 -2.58 8.31 8.61
N LEU A 127 -1.95 7.24 9.10
CA LEU A 127 -1.86 5.95 8.43
C LEU A 127 -2.73 4.89 9.12
N SER A 128 -3.23 3.94 8.35
CA SER A 128 -3.96 2.78 8.88
C SER A 128 -2.98 1.67 9.25
N ASN A 129 -2.96 1.30 10.54
CA ASN A 129 -2.09 0.24 11.08
C ASN A 129 -0.60 0.38 10.69
N PRO A 130 0.04 1.55 10.90
CA PRO A 130 1.39 1.79 10.42
C PRO A 130 2.42 0.92 11.12
N LEU A 131 3.45 0.53 10.36
CA LEU A 131 4.68 -0.03 10.88
C LEU A 131 5.76 1.06 10.96
N GLY A 132 6.49 1.09 12.06
CA GLY A 132 7.67 1.95 12.16
C GLY A 132 7.39 3.41 12.57
N VAL A 133 6.40 3.67 13.42
CA VAL A 133 6.14 5.02 13.94
C VAL A 133 7.28 5.46 14.85
N ASP A 134 8.00 6.52 14.47
CA ASP A 134 9.16 7.06 15.21
C ASP A 134 8.86 8.32 16.02
N ILE A 135 7.59 8.52 16.38
CA ILE A 135 7.12 9.59 17.25
C ILE A 135 6.74 9.00 18.60
N LEU A 136 7.36 9.50 19.69
CA LEU A 136 7.13 9.00 21.05
C LEU A 136 5.69 9.15 21.52
N GLN A 137 5.01 10.19 21.07
CA GLN A 137 3.62 10.49 21.36
C GLN A 137 2.83 10.58 20.03
N PRO A 138 2.51 9.43 19.40
CA PRO A 138 1.82 9.46 18.13
C PRO A 138 0.41 10.02 18.26
N ARG A 139 -0.08 10.59 17.16
CA ARG A 139 -1.42 11.18 17.07
C ARG A 139 -2.40 10.15 16.54
N LEU A 140 -3.50 10.00 17.23
CA LEU A 140 -4.59 9.11 16.88
C LEU A 140 -5.76 9.91 16.29
N SER A 141 -6.45 9.32 15.32
CA SER A 141 -7.61 9.93 14.68
C SER A 141 -8.63 8.86 14.33
N TRP A 142 -9.91 9.24 14.32
CA TRP A 142 -11.02 8.39 13.92
C TRP A 142 -12.16 9.20 13.33
N LYS A 143 -13.04 8.54 12.60
CA LYS A 143 -14.30 9.11 12.12
C LYS A 143 -15.46 8.57 12.91
N MET A 144 -16.49 9.38 13.09
CA MET A 144 -17.75 8.92 13.67
C MET A 144 -18.58 8.23 12.59
N GLY A 145 -19.07 7.01 12.88
CA GLY A 145 -20.12 6.40 12.08
C GLY A 145 -21.41 7.21 12.24
N ALA A 146 -22.04 7.57 11.13
CA ALA A 146 -23.31 8.26 11.12
C ALA A 146 -24.41 7.38 10.51
N THR A 147 -25.63 7.50 11.02
CA THR A 147 -26.81 6.98 10.32
C THR A 147 -27.11 7.87 9.13
N THR A 148 -27.47 7.28 8.00
CA THR A 148 -27.68 7.99 6.72
C THR A 148 -28.73 9.11 6.80
N SER A 149 -29.62 9.14 7.79
CA SER A 149 -30.70 10.12 7.92
C SER A 149 -30.50 11.18 9.01
N ALA A 150 -29.54 11.01 9.92
CA ALA A 150 -29.37 11.91 11.06
C ALA A 150 -28.36 13.02 10.75
N ARG A 151 -28.84 14.27 10.78
CA ARG A 151 -27.99 15.48 10.67
C ARG A 151 -27.64 16.02 12.05
N GLY A 152 -26.55 16.80 12.15
CA GLY A 152 -26.16 17.51 13.37
C GLY A 152 -25.55 16.63 14.46
N ARG A 153 -25.11 15.41 14.14
CA ARG A 153 -24.43 14.51 15.08
C ARG A 153 -23.13 15.12 15.57
N LYS A 154 -22.89 15.00 16.89
CA LYS A 154 -21.70 15.54 17.54
C LYS A 154 -21.14 14.52 18.52
N GLN A 155 -19.81 14.40 18.54
CA GLN A 155 -19.11 13.80 19.66
C GLN A 155 -19.08 14.80 20.81
N THR A 156 -19.37 14.35 22.02
CA THR A 156 -19.26 15.16 23.25
C THR A 156 -18.15 14.69 24.16
N ALA A 157 -17.79 13.42 24.06
CA ALA A 157 -16.68 12.82 24.78
C ALA A 157 -16.14 11.62 24.00
N TYR A 158 -14.95 11.17 24.36
CA TYR A 158 -14.35 9.92 23.88
C TYR A 158 -13.66 9.15 25.01
N GLN A 159 -13.39 7.89 24.78
CA GLN A 159 -12.46 7.06 25.55
C GLN A 159 -11.61 6.23 24.61
N ILE A 160 -10.29 6.25 24.83
CA ILE A 160 -9.30 5.47 24.07
C ILE A 160 -8.71 4.43 24.99
N LEU A 161 -8.57 3.19 24.51
CA LEU A 161 -7.77 2.16 25.15
C LEU A 161 -6.61 1.79 24.23
N VAL A 162 -5.41 1.72 24.78
CA VAL A 162 -4.20 1.21 24.10
C VAL A 162 -3.61 0.09 24.93
N ALA A 163 -3.34 -1.03 24.30
CA ALA A 163 -2.83 -2.22 24.96
C ALA A 163 -1.58 -2.79 24.26
N SER A 164 -0.73 -3.48 25.03
CA SER A 164 0.46 -4.16 24.53
C SER A 164 0.17 -5.47 23.79
N SER A 165 -1.05 -6.00 23.92
CA SER A 165 -1.51 -7.19 23.20
C SER A 165 -2.97 -7.08 22.79
N ARG A 166 -3.35 -7.86 21.80
CA ARG A 166 -4.73 -7.95 21.33
C ARG A 166 -5.65 -8.52 22.42
N ASP A 167 -5.21 -9.53 23.16
CA ASP A 167 -6.00 -10.17 24.20
C ASP A 167 -6.36 -9.21 25.35
N LEU A 168 -5.41 -8.34 25.73
CA LEU A 168 -5.67 -7.29 26.72
C LEU A 168 -6.69 -6.28 26.21
N LEU A 169 -6.58 -5.87 24.96
CA LEU A 169 -7.51 -4.92 24.35
C LEU A 169 -8.92 -5.51 24.23
N ASP A 170 -9.03 -6.80 23.86
CA ASP A 170 -10.32 -7.50 23.73
C ASP A 170 -10.98 -7.70 25.12
N ALA A 171 -10.17 -7.76 26.19
CA ALA A 171 -10.65 -7.76 27.59
C ALA A 171 -10.91 -6.34 28.13
N ASP A 172 -11.00 -5.32 27.28
CA ASP A 172 -11.19 -3.89 27.66
C ASP A 172 -10.11 -3.36 28.62
N ARG A 173 -8.88 -3.85 28.49
CA ARG A 173 -7.72 -3.43 29.31
C ARG A 173 -6.71 -2.67 28.48
N GLY A 174 -6.56 -1.37 28.79
CA GLY A 174 -5.55 -0.49 28.20
C GLY A 174 -4.33 -0.37 29.12
N ASP A 175 -3.46 -1.40 29.15
CA ASP A 175 -2.26 -1.41 30.00
C ASP A 175 -1.21 -0.36 29.58
N LEU A 176 -1.27 0.12 28.33
CA LEU A 176 -0.42 1.20 27.85
C LEU A 176 -1.11 2.57 28.00
N TRP A 177 -2.43 2.62 27.81
CA TRP A 177 -3.21 3.83 28.00
C TRP A 177 -4.71 3.52 28.12
N ASP A 178 -5.31 4.02 29.17
CA ASP A 178 -6.74 4.23 29.26
C ASP A 178 -6.96 5.74 29.49
N SER A 179 -7.53 6.42 28.51
CA SER A 179 -7.78 7.87 28.62
C SER A 179 -8.86 8.20 29.64
N GLY A 180 -9.63 7.22 30.10
CA GLY A 180 -10.90 7.46 30.74
C GLY A 180 -11.85 8.25 29.84
N ARG A 181 -12.92 8.80 30.41
CA ARG A 181 -13.80 9.74 29.69
C ARG A 181 -13.12 11.09 29.53
N VAL A 182 -12.87 11.49 28.30
CA VAL A 182 -12.38 12.82 27.93
C VAL A 182 -13.52 13.61 27.29
N ASN A 183 -13.94 14.70 27.93
CA ASN A 183 -15.00 15.57 27.39
C ASN A 183 -14.41 16.46 26.30
N SER A 184 -14.58 16.06 25.04
CA SER A 184 -14.08 16.76 23.86
C SER A 184 -14.86 16.33 22.59
N ALA A 185 -15.04 17.27 21.69
CA ALA A 185 -15.57 17.02 20.35
C ALA A 185 -14.48 16.62 19.34
N GLU A 186 -13.21 16.71 19.72
CA GLU A 186 -12.07 16.40 18.86
C GLU A 186 -11.96 14.90 18.61
N SER A 187 -11.71 14.53 17.35
CA SER A 187 -11.49 13.14 16.91
C SER A 187 -10.29 13.01 15.97
N VAL A 188 -9.52 14.09 15.83
CA VAL A 188 -8.36 14.17 14.94
C VAL A 188 -7.17 14.69 15.74
N ASN A 189 -5.98 14.12 15.50
CA ASN A 189 -4.73 14.52 16.13
C ASN A 189 -4.72 14.40 17.67
N ILE A 190 -5.42 13.41 18.20
CA ILE A 190 -5.39 13.14 19.65
C ILE A 190 -4.03 12.54 20.01
N VAL A 191 -3.25 13.31 20.76
CA VAL A 191 -1.89 12.90 21.17
C VAL A 191 -1.99 11.75 22.17
N TYR A 192 -1.21 10.69 21.93
CA TYR A 192 -1.06 9.58 22.86
C TYR A 192 -0.55 10.08 24.23
N GLY A 193 -1.29 9.79 25.27
CA GLY A 193 -1.02 10.26 26.65
C GLY A 193 -0.72 9.13 27.65
N GLY A 194 -0.40 7.93 27.17
CA GLY A 194 -0.12 6.78 28.03
C GLY A 194 1.33 6.67 28.49
N VAL A 195 1.72 5.48 28.89
CA VAL A 195 3.10 5.20 29.31
C VAL A 195 4.09 5.38 28.16
N PRO A 196 5.37 5.73 28.42
CA PRO A 196 6.38 5.86 27.36
C PRO A 196 6.50 4.60 26.51
N LEU A 197 6.51 4.77 25.20
CA LEU A 197 6.63 3.68 24.25
C LEU A 197 8.10 3.40 23.90
N SER A 198 8.42 2.13 23.69
CA SER A 198 9.77 1.67 23.33
C SER A 198 9.89 1.36 21.82
N ALA A 199 11.11 1.40 21.30
CA ALA A 199 11.41 1.01 19.93
C ALA A 199 10.90 -0.40 19.62
N GLY A 200 10.28 -0.57 18.45
CA GLY A 200 9.74 -1.83 17.99
C GLY A 200 8.49 -2.33 18.72
N GLN A 201 7.97 -1.60 19.71
CA GLN A 201 6.80 -1.99 20.48
C GLN A 201 5.55 -2.04 19.62
N ARG A 202 4.77 -3.13 19.74
CA ARG A 202 3.43 -3.22 19.17
C ARG A 202 2.41 -2.60 20.11
N CYS A 203 1.49 -1.84 19.56
CA CYS A 203 0.39 -1.21 20.26
C CYS A 203 -0.92 -1.53 19.55
N PHE A 204 -1.90 -1.99 20.30
CA PHE A 204 -3.26 -2.25 19.83
C PHE A 204 -4.20 -1.25 20.47
N TRP A 205 -5.14 -0.71 19.73
CA TRP A 205 -6.01 0.31 20.28
C TRP A 205 -7.43 0.28 19.72
N LYS A 206 -8.34 0.81 20.51
CA LYS A 206 -9.72 1.05 20.15
C LYS A 206 -10.22 2.31 20.81
N VAL A 207 -11.30 2.85 20.27
CA VAL A 207 -11.93 4.08 20.77
C VAL A 207 -13.44 3.93 20.77
N ARG A 208 -14.11 4.61 21.68
CA ARG A 208 -15.55 4.85 21.66
C ARG A 208 -15.82 6.32 21.91
N PHE A 209 -16.94 6.82 21.42
CA PHE A 209 -17.37 8.20 21.66
C PHE A 209 -18.75 8.27 22.31
N SER A 210 -19.01 9.39 22.97
CA SER A 210 -20.33 9.77 23.48
C SER A 210 -20.98 10.76 22.52
N ASP A 211 -22.24 10.54 22.17
CA ASP A 211 -22.99 11.40 21.27
C ASP A 211 -23.52 12.67 21.98
N GLU A 212 -24.28 13.49 21.26
CA GLU A 212 -24.93 14.72 21.77
C GLU A 212 -25.97 14.48 22.89
N HIS A 213 -26.38 13.22 23.07
CA HIS A 213 -27.30 12.80 24.13
C HIS A 213 -26.59 12.08 25.29
N ASN A 214 -25.27 12.16 25.36
CA ASN A 214 -24.41 11.47 26.33
C ASN A 214 -24.51 9.93 26.29
N ARG A 215 -24.86 9.33 25.15
CA ARG A 215 -24.89 7.88 24.95
C ARG A 215 -23.57 7.42 24.35
N TRP A 216 -22.99 6.39 24.92
CA TRP A 216 -21.77 5.79 24.40
C TRP A 216 -22.05 4.97 23.13
N SER A 217 -21.19 5.11 22.16
CA SER A 217 -21.11 4.20 21.01
C SER A 217 -20.58 2.82 21.43
N ALA A 218 -20.71 1.83 20.56
CA ALA A 218 -19.86 0.64 20.66
C ALA A 218 -18.39 1.02 20.52
N TRP A 219 -17.50 0.16 21.01
CA TRP A 219 -16.06 0.26 20.71
C TRP A 219 -15.83 0.12 19.20
N SER A 220 -14.87 0.83 18.68
CA SER A 220 -14.38 0.61 17.32
C SER A 220 -13.83 -0.81 17.12
N ASN A 221 -13.76 -1.26 15.89
CA ASN A 221 -12.89 -2.36 15.57
C ASN A 221 -11.46 -1.99 15.99
N PRO A 222 -10.69 -2.94 16.57
CA PRO A 222 -9.31 -2.67 16.96
C PRO A 222 -8.41 -2.33 15.77
N ALA A 223 -7.57 -1.33 15.98
CA ALA A 223 -6.47 -0.97 15.11
C ALA A 223 -5.13 -1.19 15.85
N ASN A 224 -4.03 -1.09 15.14
CA ASN A 224 -2.72 -1.25 15.74
C ASN A 224 -1.69 -0.31 15.09
N TRP A 225 -0.57 -0.13 15.77
CA TRP A 225 0.64 0.40 15.17
C TRP A 225 1.87 -0.29 15.79
N ARG A 226 2.98 -0.16 15.12
CA ARG A 226 4.27 -0.59 15.66
C ARG A 226 5.21 0.60 15.73
N MET A 227 5.87 0.76 16.86
CA MET A 227 6.92 1.78 17.01
C MET A 227 8.11 1.43 16.10
N GLY A 228 8.71 2.46 15.54
CA GLY A 228 9.95 2.37 14.76
C GLY A 228 11.19 2.35 15.64
N LEU A 229 12.35 2.58 15.02
CA LEU A 229 13.61 2.81 15.71
C LEU A 229 13.83 4.31 15.89
N PHE A 230 14.27 4.70 17.08
CA PHE A 230 14.78 6.03 17.34
C PHE A 230 16.29 6.09 17.03
N ALA A 231 16.86 7.29 17.00
CA ALA A 231 18.26 7.47 16.61
C ALA A 231 19.25 6.61 17.44
N ALA A 232 18.98 6.43 18.74
CA ALA A 232 19.84 5.64 19.64
C ALA A 232 19.68 4.11 19.49
N ASP A 233 18.65 3.62 18.79
CA ASP A 233 18.37 2.19 18.67
C ASP A 233 19.08 1.54 17.49
N TRP A 234 19.63 2.34 16.57
CA TRP A 234 20.35 1.84 15.43
C TRP A 234 21.73 1.31 15.81
N ALA A 235 21.92 0.00 15.64
CA ALA A 235 23.21 -0.67 15.75
C ALA A 235 23.86 -0.91 14.38
N ALA A 236 23.14 -0.64 13.29
CA ALA A 236 23.56 -0.82 11.91
C ALA A 236 24.51 0.29 11.45
N GLN A 237 25.30 -0.01 10.43
CA GLN A 237 26.19 0.93 9.75
C GLN A 237 25.71 1.15 8.32
N TRP A 238 25.90 2.36 7.79
CA TRP A 238 25.65 2.64 6.39
C TRP A 238 26.62 1.87 5.51
N ILE A 239 26.11 1.09 4.56
CA ILE A 239 26.88 0.31 3.60
C ILE A 239 26.61 0.77 2.17
N GLY A 240 27.65 0.68 1.34
CA GLY A 240 27.60 0.95 -0.09
C GLY A 240 28.60 0.06 -0.84
N SER A 241 28.57 0.12 -2.17
CA SER A 241 29.53 -0.59 -3.00
C SER A 241 30.75 0.28 -3.33
N ALA A 242 31.93 -0.17 -2.97
CA ALA A 242 33.19 0.53 -3.30
C ALA A 242 33.44 0.64 -4.81
N GLU A 243 32.94 -0.30 -5.59
CA GLU A 243 33.04 -0.27 -7.07
C GLU A 243 32.31 0.95 -7.66
N MET A 244 31.26 1.43 -6.97
CA MET A 244 30.49 2.60 -7.41
C MET A 244 31.25 3.92 -7.18
N GLU A 245 32.20 3.98 -6.24
CA GLU A 245 32.96 5.19 -5.96
C GLU A 245 33.80 5.63 -7.20
N SER A 246 34.33 4.68 -7.94
CA SER A 246 35.13 4.98 -9.16
C SER A 246 34.30 5.60 -10.29
N GLN A 247 32.98 5.45 -10.23
CA GLN A 247 32.02 6.02 -11.18
C GLN A 247 31.55 7.43 -10.76
N SER A 248 31.90 7.86 -9.54
CA SER A 248 31.55 9.14 -8.92
C SER A 248 32.77 10.03 -8.80
N VAL A 249 33.39 10.45 -9.91
CA VAL A 249 34.63 11.25 -9.87
C VAL A 249 34.29 12.72 -9.65
N GLY A 250 34.63 13.26 -8.46
CA GLY A 250 34.88 14.68 -8.20
C GLY A 250 33.78 15.66 -8.60
N GLY A 251 32.50 15.27 -8.51
CA GLY A 251 31.37 16.13 -8.88
C GLY A 251 31.20 16.33 -10.40
N LYS A 252 32.04 15.73 -11.22
CA LYS A 252 31.82 15.64 -12.68
C LYS A 252 31.65 14.17 -13.02
N LYS A 253 30.47 13.79 -13.46
CA LYS A 253 30.17 12.43 -13.89
C LYS A 253 30.95 12.10 -15.15
N VAL A 254 31.76 11.04 -15.08
CA VAL A 254 32.39 10.47 -16.27
C VAL A 254 31.45 9.39 -16.79
N ASN A 255 30.86 9.60 -17.98
CA ASN A 255 30.00 8.63 -18.65
C ASN A 255 28.91 8.00 -17.76
N ASN A 256 28.12 8.73 -17.13
CA ASN A 256 26.75 8.60 -16.64
C ASN A 256 26.07 7.23 -16.62
N VAL A 257 26.83 6.18 -16.40
CA VAL A 257 26.37 4.81 -16.29
C VAL A 257 26.76 4.33 -14.91
N MET A 258 25.79 4.27 -14.00
CA MET A 258 26.01 3.80 -12.64
C MET A 258 25.09 2.60 -12.38
N ALA A 259 25.66 1.45 -12.08
CA ALA A 259 24.89 0.26 -11.79
C ALA A 259 24.11 0.41 -10.47
N ASP A 260 22.93 -0.16 -10.44
CA ASP A 260 22.13 -0.31 -9.23
C ASP A 260 22.60 -1.54 -8.47
N PRO A 261 23.29 -1.42 -7.32
CA PRO A 261 23.98 -2.55 -6.70
C PRO A 261 23.03 -3.49 -5.97
N TRP A 262 23.39 -4.77 -6.00
CA TRP A 262 22.83 -5.79 -5.11
C TRP A 262 23.64 -5.88 -3.82
N PHE A 263 22.93 -6.14 -2.71
CA PHE A 263 23.52 -6.47 -1.42
C PHE A 263 22.87 -7.73 -0.87
N ARG A 264 23.62 -8.54 -0.13
CA ARG A 264 23.06 -9.70 0.55
C ARG A 264 23.81 -10.06 1.83
N LYS A 265 23.06 -10.65 2.77
CA LYS A 265 23.57 -11.17 4.03
C LYS A 265 22.92 -12.49 4.34
N THR A 266 23.70 -13.55 4.42
CA THR A 266 23.27 -14.88 4.85
C THR A 266 23.41 -15.02 6.36
N PHE A 267 22.44 -15.64 7.01
CA PHE A 267 22.45 -15.92 8.45
C PHE A 267 21.69 -17.21 8.77
N LYS A 268 21.90 -17.76 9.98
CA LYS A 268 21.25 -18.99 10.42
C LYS A 268 20.31 -18.73 11.58
N MET A 269 19.17 -19.39 11.55
CA MET A 269 18.19 -19.41 12.63
C MET A 269 18.04 -20.82 13.18
N SER A 270 18.04 -20.95 14.51
CA SER A 270 17.89 -22.23 15.20
C SER A 270 16.44 -22.68 15.33
N ASP A 271 15.48 -21.75 15.19
CA ASP A 271 14.08 -21.96 15.49
C ASP A 271 13.19 -21.04 14.62
N ILE A 272 11.87 -21.27 14.62
CA ILE A 272 10.92 -20.45 13.87
C ILE A 272 10.76 -19.06 14.50
N PRO A 273 10.52 -18.00 13.72
CA PRO A 273 10.29 -16.67 14.26
C PRO A 273 8.88 -16.57 14.89
N GLN A 274 8.82 -16.08 16.12
CA GLN A 274 7.57 -15.65 16.75
C GLN A 274 7.18 -14.25 16.27
N ASP A 275 8.17 -13.36 16.12
CA ASP A 275 8.04 -12.01 15.59
C ASP A 275 9.31 -11.65 14.82
N ALA A 276 9.17 -10.94 13.71
CA ALA A 276 10.34 -10.50 12.94
C ALA A 276 10.01 -9.23 12.16
N VAL A 277 10.81 -8.21 12.37
CA VAL A 277 10.69 -6.91 11.68
C VAL A 277 12.05 -6.48 11.17
N ILE A 278 12.06 -5.81 10.02
CA ILE A 278 13.27 -5.23 9.45
C ILE A 278 13.03 -3.76 9.12
N TYR A 279 14.00 -2.93 9.43
CA TYR A 279 14.06 -1.51 9.14
C TYR A 279 15.13 -1.29 8.07
N VAL A 280 14.75 -0.66 6.98
CA VAL A 280 15.67 -0.39 5.85
C VAL A 280 15.59 1.08 5.49
N ALA A 281 16.66 1.82 5.77
CA ALA A 281 16.86 3.16 5.25
C ALA A 281 17.75 3.10 4.01
N SER A 282 17.50 3.99 3.04
CA SER A 282 18.35 4.11 1.88
C SER A 282 18.56 5.57 1.46
N ILE A 283 19.73 5.81 0.87
CA ILE A 283 20.04 6.95 0.05
C ILE A 283 19.89 6.47 -1.38
N GLY A 284 18.88 6.93 -2.08
CA GLY A 284 18.31 6.31 -3.26
C GLY A 284 17.13 5.40 -2.91
N TYR A 285 16.71 4.54 -3.83
CA TYR A 285 15.63 3.59 -3.64
C TYR A 285 16.14 2.21 -3.19
N HIS A 286 15.24 1.38 -2.67
CA HIS A 286 15.53 -0.03 -2.44
C HIS A 286 14.35 -0.94 -2.71
N GLU A 287 14.65 -2.16 -3.10
CA GLU A 287 13.76 -3.31 -2.99
C GLU A 287 14.35 -4.31 -2.00
N LEU A 288 13.52 -4.81 -1.10
CA LEU A 288 13.90 -5.80 -0.09
C LEU A 288 13.47 -7.19 -0.53
N TYR A 289 14.36 -8.15 -0.37
CA TYR A 289 14.09 -9.57 -0.61
C TYR A 289 14.50 -10.40 0.61
N VAL A 290 13.71 -11.41 0.91
CA VAL A 290 14.03 -12.41 1.93
C VAL A 290 13.79 -13.79 1.34
N ASN A 291 14.83 -14.63 1.32
CA ASN A 291 14.78 -16.01 0.82
C ASN A 291 14.19 -16.12 -0.60
N GLY A 292 14.61 -15.24 -1.53
CA GLY A 292 14.19 -15.23 -2.92
C GLY A 292 12.87 -14.50 -3.19
N ARG A 293 12.16 -14.04 -2.16
CA ARG A 293 10.86 -13.38 -2.29
C ARG A 293 10.96 -11.88 -2.01
N LYS A 294 10.42 -11.04 -2.89
CA LYS A 294 10.28 -9.60 -2.65
C LYS A 294 9.34 -9.37 -1.46
N VAL A 295 9.72 -8.45 -0.58
CA VAL A 295 8.92 -8.07 0.60
C VAL A 295 8.16 -6.80 0.29
N GLY A 296 6.82 -6.91 0.34
CA GLY A 296 5.93 -5.80 -0.01
C GLY A 296 5.80 -5.57 -1.51
N ASP A 297 4.97 -4.61 -1.86
CA ASP A 297 4.61 -4.24 -3.23
C ASP A 297 4.89 -2.76 -3.55
N ALA A 298 5.51 -2.06 -2.62
CA ALA A 298 5.95 -0.69 -2.83
C ALA A 298 7.00 -0.61 -3.95
N VAL A 299 6.94 0.45 -4.73
CA VAL A 299 7.89 0.77 -5.79
C VAL A 299 8.47 2.16 -5.57
N LEU A 300 9.67 2.41 -6.07
CA LEU A 300 10.36 3.70 -5.92
C LEU A 300 10.33 4.20 -4.45
N SER A 301 10.70 3.32 -3.54
CA SER A 301 10.68 3.54 -2.10
C SER A 301 12.08 3.47 -1.49
N PRO A 302 12.32 4.18 -0.38
CA PRO A 302 11.44 5.08 0.34
C PRO A 302 11.18 6.38 -0.41
N SER A 303 10.27 7.21 0.13
CA SER A 303 10.03 8.55 -0.40
C SER A 303 11.30 9.40 -0.37
N VAL A 304 11.53 10.16 -1.43
CA VAL A 304 12.75 10.97 -1.60
C VAL A 304 12.79 12.12 -0.60
N THR A 305 13.96 12.40 -0.09
CA THR A 305 14.25 13.55 0.78
C THR A 305 15.51 14.26 0.30
N ASP A 306 15.80 15.42 0.85
CA ASP A 306 17.14 16.02 0.71
C ASP A 306 18.16 15.15 1.47
N HIS A 307 18.86 14.32 0.73
CA HIS A 307 19.85 13.39 1.26
C HIS A 307 21.10 14.06 1.86
N LYS A 308 21.20 15.40 1.83
CA LYS A 308 22.17 16.12 2.66
C LYS A 308 21.82 16.05 4.14
N SER A 309 20.51 16.06 4.43
CA SER A 309 20.00 16.25 5.78
C SER A 309 19.28 15.03 6.32
N ARG A 310 18.58 14.27 5.45
CA ARG A 310 17.66 13.20 5.89
C ARG A 310 17.65 12.02 4.93
N ALA A 311 17.55 10.82 5.51
CA ALA A 311 17.15 9.61 4.83
C ALA A 311 15.92 9.01 5.54
N ARG A 312 15.03 8.39 4.77
CA ARG A 312 13.87 7.71 5.33
C ARG A 312 14.07 6.21 5.38
N TYR A 313 13.53 5.57 6.42
CA TYR A 313 13.48 4.12 6.50
C TYR A 313 12.07 3.61 6.39
N MET A 314 11.93 2.47 5.74
CA MET A 314 10.71 1.67 5.72
C MET A 314 10.82 0.52 6.73
N THR A 315 9.68 0.11 7.25
CA THR A 315 9.58 -1.00 8.19
C THR A 315 8.76 -2.11 7.57
N TYR A 316 9.28 -3.33 7.60
CA TYR A 316 8.63 -4.49 7.01
C TYR A 316 8.46 -5.60 8.03
N ASP A 317 7.30 -6.25 8.04
CA ASP A 317 7.11 -7.53 8.73
C ASP A 317 7.66 -8.65 7.84
N ILE A 318 8.70 -9.33 8.31
CA ILE A 318 9.37 -10.40 7.58
C ILE A 318 9.15 -11.79 8.17
N LYS A 319 8.29 -11.89 9.18
CA LYS A 319 8.02 -13.17 9.87
C LYS A 319 7.66 -14.30 8.89
N GLY A 320 6.76 -14.04 7.96
CA GLY A 320 6.28 -15.03 6.98
C GLY A 320 7.27 -15.39 5.86
N TYR A 321 8.44 -14.75 5.83
CA TYR A 321 9.50 -14.99 4.84
C TYR A 321 10.64 -15.83 5.40
N LEU A 322 10.78 -15.93 6.72
CA LEU A 322 11.88 -16.59 7.40
C LEU A 322 11.59 -18.07 7.66
N LYS A 323 12.65 -18.88 7.72
CA LYS A 323 12.59 -20.32 8.01
C LYS A 323 13.72 -20.74 8.96
N THR A 324 13.56 -21.86 9.62
CA THR A 324 14.66 -22.51 10.36
C THR A 324 15.80 -22.88 9.41
N GLY A 325 17.04 -22.77 9.86
CA GLY A 325 18.23 -23.00 9.05
C GLY A 325 18.76 -21.72 8.40
N THR A 326 19.29 -21.85 7.20
CA THR A 326 19.90 -20.74 6.47
C THR A 326 18.85 -19.84 5.85
N ASN A 327 19.01 -18.54 6.07
CA ASN A 327 18.21 -17.46 5.50
C ASN A 327 19.12 -16.43 4.84
N VAL A 328 18.56 -15.65 3.93
CA VAL A 328 19.22 -14.49 3.32
C VAL A 328 18.29 -13.27 3.35
N ILE A 329 18.85 -12.14 3.72
CA ILE A 329 18.28 -10.82 3.46
C ILE A 329 19.06 -10.23 2.30
N ALA A 330 18.36 -9.77 1.28
CA ALA A 330 18.99 -9.17 0.11
C ALA A 330 18.30 -7.84 -0.25
N LEU A 331 19.07 -6.91 -0.77
CA LEU A 331 18.61 -5.61 -1.24
C LEU A 331 19.02 -5.42 -2.69
N TRP A 332 18.15 -4.80 -3.45
CA TRP A 332 18.50 -4.16 -4.71
C TRP A 332 18.34 -2.66 -4.53
N LEU A 333 19.44 -1.91 -4.61
CA LEU A 333 19.41 -0.47 -4.44
C LEU A 333 19.25 0.22 -5.80
N GLY A 334 18.42 1.24 -5.84
CA GLY A 334 18.28 2.14 -6.98
C GLY A 334 19.09 3.41 -6.77
N THR A 335 19.99 3.70 -7.70
CA THR A 335 20.93 4.82 -7.64
C THR A 335 20.21 6.17 -7.71
N SER A 336 19.45 6.42 -8.75
CA SER A 336 18.52 7.53 -8.92
C SER A 336 18.90 8.82 -8.13
N TRP A 337 18.08 9.23 -7.19
CA TRP A 337 18.28 10.45 -6.38
C TRP A 337 19.53 10.43 -5.48
N ALA A 338 20.15 9.26 -5.29
CA ALA A 338 21.40 9.15 -4.56
C ALA A 338 22.53 9.94 -5.23
N VAL A 339 22.46 10.17 -6.54
CA VAL A 339 23.47 10.89 -7.32
C VAL A 339 23.04 12.30 -7.73
N PHE A 340 21.83 12.73 -7.37
CA PHE A 340 21.35 14.07 -7.71
C PHE A 340 22.21 15.15 -7.02
N PRO A 341 22.87 16.05 -7.77
CA PRO A 341 23.90 16.93 -7.21
C PRO A 341 23.42 17.81 -6.06
N ALA A 342 22.17 18.30 -6.12
CA ALA A 342 21.61 19.13 -5.07
C ALA A 342 21.43 18.40 -3.74
N TYR A 343 21.41 17.06 -3.73
CA TYR A 343 21.25 16.21 -2.53
C TYR A 343 22.56 15.60 -2.01
N GLN A 344 23.71 16.00 -2.58
CA GLN A 344 25.01 15.45 -2.20
C GLN A 344 25.62 16.17 -0.99
N GLN A 345 26.20 15.40 -0.08
CA GLN A 345 27.12 15.91 0.97
C GLN A 345 28.54 15.98 0.42
N LYS A 346 29.29 17.00 0.83
CA LYS A 346 30.68 17.20 0.34
C LYS A 346 31.63 16.05 0.67
N ASN A 347 31.41 15.38 1.79
CA ASN A 347 32.30 14.35 2.33
C ASN A 347 31.77 12.92 2.14
N ARG A 348 30.71 12.76 1.35
CA ARG A 348 30.12 11.46 1.04
C ARG A 348 30.17 11.21 -0.46
N PRO A 349 30.56 9.99 -0.90
CA PRO A 349 30.50 9.65 -2.32
C PRO A 349 29.03 9.67 -2.81
N ALA A 350 28.84 10.09 -4.05
CA ALA A 350 27.53 10.13 -4.71
C ALA A 350 27.17 8.71 -5.20
N ILE A 351 26.85 7.82 -4.27
CA ILE A 351 26.48 6.42 -4.53
C ILE A 351 25.23 6.04 -3.71
N PRO A 352 24.46 5.04 -4.14
CA PRO A 352 23.39 4.50 -3.31
C PRO A 352 23.95 3.79 -2.07
N MET A 353 23.28 3.98 -0.94
CA MET A 353 23.67 3.39 0.34
C MET A 353 22.44 2.86 1.08
N ALA A 354 22.66 1.87 1.93
CA ALA A 354 21.63 1.32 2.80
C ALA A 354 22.08 1.24 4.26
N LEU A 355 21.11 1.37 5.18
CA LEU A 355 21.22 1.11 6.60
C LEU A 355 20.11 0.11 6.98
N VAL A 356 20.50 -1.07 7.46
CA VAL A 356 19.58 -2.20 7.64
C VAL A 356 19.68 -2.74 9.05
N GLN A 357 18.55 -2.89 9.72
CA GLN A 357 18.48 -3.58 11.01
C GLN A 357 17.24 -4.46 11.07
N ALA A 358 17.42 -5.75 11.30
CA ALA A 358 16.34 -6.69 11.55
C ALA A 358 16.34 -7.15 13.02
N GLU A 359 15.17 -7.15 13.63
CA GLU A 359 14.91 -7.65 14.98
C GLU A 359 14.01 -8.87 14.89
N ILE A 360 14.50 -10.02 15.33
CA ILE A 360 13.82 -11.30 15.22
C ILE A 360 13.70 -11.92 16.60
N ALA A 361 12.48 -12.17 17.05
CA ALA A 361 12.21 -12.95 18.26
C ALA A 361 11.87 -14.39 17.85
N LEU A 362 12.61 -15.36 18.38
CA LEU A 362 12.39 -16.78 18.12
C LEU A 362 11.38 -17.36 19.11
N SER A 363 10.72 -18.45 18.74
CA SER A 363 9.77 -19.16 19.60
C SER A 363 10.41 -19.70 20.90
N SER A 364 11.72 -19.94 20.89
CA SER A 364 12.52 -20.27 22.09
C SER A 364 12.74 -19.09 23.05
N GLY A 365 12.28 -17.88 22.72
CA GLY A 365 12.52 -16.65 23.48
C GLY A 365 13.85 -15.97 23.15
N LYS A 366 14.73 -16.59 22.35
CA LYS A 366 15.98 -15.99 21.91
C LYS A 366 15.70 -14.84 20.93
N LYS A 367 16.46 -13.75 21.06
CA LYS A 367 16.42 -12.61 20.12
C LYS A 367 17.66 -12.67 19.22
N LEU A 368 17.45 -12.38 17.94
CA LEU A 368 18.48 -12.28 16.93
C LEU A 368 18.38 -10.92 16.26
N ARG A 369 19.50 -10.21 16.18
CA ARG A 369 19.63 -8.93 15.47
C ARG A 369 20.56 -9.12 14.30
N ILE A 370 20.13 -8.71 13.10
CA ILE A 370 20.93 -8.68 11.88
C ILE A 370 21.08 -7.22 11.49
N VAL A 371 22.30 -6.75 11.32
CA VAL A 371 22.60 -5.36 10.98
C VAL A 371 23.43 -5.27 9.70
N SER A 372 23.33 -4.14 9.03
CA SER A 372 24.28 -3.82 7.94
C SER A 372 25.63 -3.43 8.52
N ASP A 373 26.66 -4.06 7.97
CA ASP A 373 28.07 -3.87 8.29
C ASP A 373 28.96 -4.33 7.13
N ASN A 374 30.27 -4.31 7.30
CA ASN A 374 31.24 -4.75 6.29
C ASN A 374 31.23 -6.26 6.02
N THR A 375 30.38 -7.04 6.64
CA THR A 375 30.21 -8.48 6.38
C THR A 375 29.11 -8.78 5.35
N TRP A 376 28.41 -7.77 4.87
CA TRP A 376 27.51 -7.90 3.74
C TRP A 376 28.27 -8.05 2.43
N LYS A 377 27.71 -8.77 1.49
CA LYS A 377 28.23 -8.93 0.14
C LYS A 377 27.54 -7.97 -0.82
N THR A 378 28.26 -7.46 -1.82
CA THR A 378 27.73 -6.56 -2.86
C THR A 378 28.25 -6.94 -4.23
N HIS A 379 27.44 -6.67 -5.26
CA HIS A 379 27.74 -6.87 -6.67
C HIS A 379 26.92 -5.91 -7.54
N ALA A 380 27.46 -5.51 -8.68
CA ALA A 380 26.69 -4.77 -9.69
C ALA A 380 25.53 -5.61 -10.22
N SER A 381 24.36 -5.01 -10.40
CA SER A 381 23.18 -5.66 -10.98
C SER A 381 23.11 -5.47 -12.50
N PRO A 382 22.19 -6.17 -13.19
CA PRO A 382 21.92 -5.92 -14.62
C PRO A 382 21.39 -4.52 -14.91
N ASN A 383 20.81 -3.83 -13.92
CA ASN A 383 20.22 -2.52 -14.10
C ASN A 383 21.24 -1.41 -13.90
N THR A 384 21.22 -0.43 -14.78
CA THR A 384 22.16 0.69 -14.77
C THR A 384 21.40 1.98 -15.01
N LEU A 385 21.62 2.98 -14.15
CA LEU A 385 21.09 4.33 -14.35
C LEU A 385 21.80 5.00 -15.52
N LEU A 386 21.04 5.60 -16.43
CA LEU A 386 21.53 6.44 -17.51
C LEU A 386 21.40 7.92 -17.13
N GLY A 387 22.20 8.78 -17.79
CA GLY A 387 22.12 10.23 -17.66
C GLY A 387 22.86 10.82 -16.46
N TYR A 388 22.79 12.14 -16.37
CA TYR A 388 23.50 12.92 -15.36
C TYR A 388 22.73 13.12 -14.07
N TRP A 389 21.42 12.86 -14.08
CA TRP A 389 20.52 13.16 -12.94
C TRP A 389 20.71 14.59 -12.42
N GLU A 390 20.80 15.52 -13.34
CA GLU A 390 20.78 16.96 -13.11
C GLU A 390 19.52 17.55 -13.72
N ALA A 391 19.14 18.77 -13.33
CA ALA A 391 18.02 19.47 -13.94
C ALA A 391 18.19 19.49 -15.47
N HIS A 392 17.18 19.07 -16.19
CA HIS A 392 17.12 18.93 -17.65
C HIS A 392 18.00 17.79 -18.27
N HIS A 393 18.62 16.96 -17.46
CA HIS A 393 19.45 15.84 -17.90
C HIS A 393 19.10 14.53 -17.16
N PHE A 394 17.81 14.27 -16.97
CA PHE A 394 17.30 13.00 -16.50
C PHE A 394 17.18 12.07 -17.70
N GLU A 395 17.79 10.91 -17.62
CA GLU A 395 17.63 9.84 -18.60
C GLU A 395 16.98 8.61 -17.92
N GLY A 396 16.86 7.51 -18.64
CA GLY A 396 16.23 6.30 -18.13
C GLY A 396 17.21 5.33 -17.50
N GLU A 397 17.03 4.08 -17.85
CA GLU A 397 17.83 2.97 -17.34
C GLU A 397 18.15 1.97 -18.46
N CYS A 398 19.27 1.25 -18.29
CA CYS A 398 19.69 0.18 -19.16
C CYS A 398 19.65 -1.13 -18.38
N TYR A 399 18.93 -2.11 -18.89
CA TYR A 399 18.93 -3.47 -18.37
C TYR A 399 19.72 -4.38 -19.29
N ASP A 400 20.81 -4.96 -18.80
CA ASP A 400 21.66 -5.90 -19.53
C ASP A 400 21.44 -7.33 -19.02
N ALA A 401 20.61 -8.09 -19.74
CA ALA A 401 20.25 -9.44 -19.34
C ALA A 401 21.45 -10.42 -19.35
N ALA A 402 22.58 -10.06 -19.97
CA ALA A 402 23.79 -10.87 -19.88
C ALA A 402 24.43 -10.86 -18.49
N LEU A 403 24.08 -9.88 -17.65
CA LEU A 403 24.58 -9.72 -16.29
C LEU A 403 23.69 -10.33 -15.23
N GLU A 404 22.57 -10.93 -15.62
CA GLU A 404 21.66 -11.61 -14.70
C GLU A 404 22.37 -12.73 -13.92
N LYS A 405 21.98 -12.86 -12.66
CA LYS A 405 22.46 -13.93 -11.77
C LYS A 405 21.24 -14.56 -11.10
N ASP A 406 20.77 -15.64 -11.69
CA ASP A 406 19.61 -16.37 -11.18
C ASP A 406 19.82 -16.78 -9.72
N GLY A 407 18.79 -16.54 -8.90
CA GLY A 407 18.81 -16.90 -7.48
C GLY A 407 19.74 -16.04 -6.61
N TRP A 408 20.24 -14.90 -7.07
CA TRP A 408 21.14 -14.02 -6.32
C TRP A 408 20.63 -13.67 -4.91
N ASN A 409 19.33 -13.69 -4.71
CA ASN A 409 18.63 -13.37 -3.45
C ASN A 409 18.16 -14.61 -2.69
N THR A 410 18.62 -15.82 -3.07
CA THR A 410 18.30 -17.08 -2.37
C THR A 410 19.41 -17.51 -1.42
N PRO A 411 19.11 -18.31 -0.38
CA PRO A 411 20.11 -18.75 0.60
C PRO A 411 21.25 -19.59 0.01
N ASP A 412 20.96 -20.35 -1.06
CA ASP A 412 21.89 -21.34 -1.64
C ASP A 412 22.76 -20.76 -2.76
N PHE A 413 22.61 -19.47 -3.07
CA PHE A 413 23.41 -18.80 -4.08
C PHE A 413 24.88 -18.67 -3.63
N ASP A 414 25.81 -19.01 -4.52
CA ASP A 414 27.24 -18.83 -4.29
C ASP A 414 27.66 -17.37 -4.53
N ASP A 415 27.90 -16.67 -3.43
CA ASP A 415 28.38 -15.30 -3.43
C ASP A 415 29.89 -15.17 -3.14
N SER A 416 30.66 -16.24 -3.28
CA SER A 416 32.10 -16.25 -2.97
C SER A 416 32.87 -15.21 -3.79
N GLY A 417 32.47 -14.96 -5.04
CA GLY A 417 33.03 -13.96 -5.94
C GLY A 417 32.54 -12.54 -5.74
N TRP A 418 31.64 -12.28 -4.77
CA TRP A 418 31.12 -10.93 -4.51
C TRP A 418 32.06 -10.14 -3.60
N ALA A 419 32.16 -8.84 -3.84
CA ALA A 419 32.91 -7.94 -2.98
C ALA A 419 32.20 -7.77 -1.61
N MET A 420 32.99 -7.41 -0.59
CA MET A 420 32.45 -6.99 0.70
C MET A 420 31.92 -5.56 0.59
N ALA A 421 30.79 -5.30 1.23
CA ALA A 421 30.25 -3.95 1.34
C ALA A 421 31.23 -3.06 2.12
N LYS A 422 31.35 -1.81 1.69
CA LYS A 422 32.13 -0.78 2.38
C LYS A 422 31.23 0.00 3.33
N VAL A 423 31.72 0.22 4.55
CA VAL A 423 31.04 1.07 5.54
C VAL A 423 31.38 2.53 5.28
N TYR A 424 30.34 3.38 5.37
CA TYR A 424 30.45 4.83 5.22
C TYR A 424 29.92 5.54 6.45
N SER A 425 30.51 6.68 6.76
CA SER A 425 30.00 7.59 7.76
C SER A 425 29.16 8.68 7.10
N THR A 426 28.01 8.98 7.67
CA THR A 426 27.15 10.09 7.28
C THR A 426 26.38 10.59 8.50
N ASP A 427 26.10 11.88 8.54
CA ASP A 427 25.37 12.58 9.59
C ASP A 427 23.89 12.83 9.23
N VAL A 428 23.37 12.16 8.20
CA VAL A 428 21.98 12.29 7.83
C VAL A 428 21.06 11.80 8.96
N ILE A 429 20.00 12.54 9.22
CA ILE A 429 18.95 12.14 10.15
C ILE A 429 18.17 10.99 9.51
N VAL A 430 18.09 9.86 10.23
CA VAL A 430 17.27 8.71 9.81
C VAL A 430 15.91 8.83 10.47
N SER A 431 14.86 8.81 9.70
CA SER A 431 13.47 8.88 10.18
C SER A 431 12.54 7.95 9.41
N SER A 432 11.46 7.53 10.03
CA SER A 432 10.45 6.68 9.38
C SER A 432 9.83 7.34 8.16
N ASP A 433 9.59 6.55 7.12
CA ASP A 433 8.70 6.95 6.03
C ASP A 433 7.25 6.81 6.49
N ARG A 434 6.56 7.94 6.59
CA ARG A 434 5.18 8.04 7.07
C ARG A 434 4.22 8.51 5.96
N THR A 435 4.60 8.25 4.73
CA THR A 435 3.74 8.53 3.58
C THR A 435 3.18 7.22 3.03
N GLU A 436 2.02 7.28 2.41
CA GLU A 436 1.52 6.13 1.67
C GLU A 436 2.54 5.74 0.60
N PRO A 437 2.88 4.45 0.48
CA PRO A 437 3.88 4.00 -0.47
C PRO A 437 3.38 4.17 -1.91
N ASN A 438 4.31 4.45 -2.82
CA ASN A 438 4.03 4.36 -4.25
C ASN A 438 3.77 2.90 -4.63
N ARG A 439 2.75 2.67 -5.46
CA ARG A 439 2.36 1.35 -5.96
C ARG A 439 1.98 1.40 -7.43
N LEU A 440 1.99 0.23 -8.06
CA LEU A 440 1.43 0.04 -9.39
C LEU A 440 -0.10 -0.06 -9.27
N LEU A 441 -0.83 1.01 -9.54
CA LEU A 441 -2.27 1.12 -9.23
C LEU A 441 -3.17 1.22 -10.47
N GLY A 442 -2.64 1.10 -11.67
CA GLY A 442 -3.42 1.10 -12.89
C GLY A 442 -2.65 0.49 -14.05
N GLU A 443 -3.26 -0.45 -14.75
CA GLU A 443 -2.75 -0.98 -16.02
C GLU A 443 -3.21 -0.07 -17.16
N ILE A 444 -2.27 0.35 -18.00
CA ILE A 444 -2.49 1.13 -19.22
C ILE A 444 -2.25 0.18 -20.41
N LYS A 445 -3.28 -0.02 -21.23
CA LYS A 445 -3.19 -0.85 -22.43
C LYS A 445 -2.90 0.02 -23.65
N PRO A 446 -1.98 -0.37 -24.53
CA PRO A 446 -1.70 0.37 -25.75
C PRO A 446 -2.91 0.32 -26.69
N LEU A 447 -3.13 1.41 -27.43
CA LEU A 447 -4.18 1.50 -28.46
C LEU A 447 -3.71 0.99 -29.81
N SER A 448 -2.46 1.25 -30.18
CA SER A 448 -1.92 0.88 -31.50
C SER A 448 -0.41 0.75 -31.49
N VAL A 449 0.08 -0.02 -32.46
CA VAL A 449 1.49 -0.12 -32.81
C VAL A 449 1.63 0.12 -34.30
N GLN A 450 2.43 1.10 -34.70
CA GLN A 450 2.69 1.48 -36.06
C GLN A 450 4.18 1.37 -36.37
N GLU A 451 4.55 0.76 -37.49
CA GLU A 451 5.92 0.84 -38.03
C GLU A 451 6.10 2.19 -38.71
N VAL A 452 7.06 2.99 -38.22
CA VAL A 452 7.36 4.35 -38.75
C VAL A 452 8.55 4.34 -39.69
N SER A 453 9.42 3.35 -39.57
CA SER A 453 10.50 3.02 -40.50
C SER A 453 10.95 1.57 -40.22
N PRO A 454 11.70 0.91 -41.10
CA PRO A 454 12.13 -0.47 -40.89
C PRO A 454 12.78 -0.69 -39.52
N GLY A 455 12.17 -1.56 -38.69
CA GLY A 455 12.65 -1.89 -37.35
C GLY A 455 12.43 -0.79 -36.30
N VAL A 456 11.64 0.24 -36.59
CA VAL A 456 11.26 1.30 -35.66
C VAL A 456 9.74 1.34 -35.54
N TYR A 457 9.24 1.12 -34.35
CA TYR A 457 7.81 1.05 -34.04
C TYR A 457 7.41 2.17 -33.11
N ARG A 458 6.24 2.73 -33.31
CA ARG A 458 5.62 3.72 -32.42
C ARG A 458 4.39 3.13 -31.80
N VAL A 459 4.35 3.16 -30.48
CA VAL A 459 3.22 2.70 -29.67
C VAL A 459 2.46 3.91 -29.16
N ASP A 460 1.14 3.90 -29.35
CA ASP A 460 0.21 4.84 -28.71
C ASP A 460 -0.37 4.18 -27.45
N MET A 461 -0.04 4.67 -26.28
CA MET A 461 -0.59 4.20 -25.00
C MET A 461 -1.97 4.81 -24.70
N GLY A 462 -2.50 5.68 -25.57
CA GLY A 462 -3.84 6.26 -25.45
C GLY A 462 -3.95 7.44 -24.50
N ILE A 463 -3.10 7.55 -23.51
CA ILE A 463 -3.15 8.59 -22.50
C ILE A 463 -1.73 8.92 -22.00
N ASN A 464 -1.48 10.18 -21.65
CA ASN A 464 -0.28 10.53 -20.92
C ASN A 464 -0.38 9.98 -19.49
N TYR A 465 0.66 9.27 -19.05
CA TYR A 465 0.76 8.74 -17.70
C TYR A 465 2.21 8.83 -17.19
N ALA A 466 2.37 8.72 -15.89
CA ALA A 466 3.67 8.59 -15.25
C ALA A 466 3.76 7.22 -14.58
N GLY A 467 4.83 6.49 -14.85
CA GLY A 467 4.96 5.14 -14.32
C GLY A 467 5.98 4.26 -15.02
N TRP A 468 5.69 2.99 -15.07
CA TRP A 468 6.53 1.99 -15.71
C TRP A 468 5.96 1.54 -17.05
N PHE A 469 6.86 1.25 -17.97
CA PHE A 469 6.56 0.59 -19.23
C PHE A 469 7.10 -0.84 -19.16
N GLU A 470 6.28 -1.79 -19.52
CA GLU A 470 6.61 -3.20 -19.55
C GLU A 470 6.39 -3.77 -20.94
N MET A 471 7.34 -4.57 -21.44
CA MET A 471 7.22 -5.22 -22.73
C MET A 471 7.90 -6.59 -22.72
N GLN A 472 7.17 -7.60 -23.24
CA GLN A 472 7.75 -8.90 -23.56
C GLN A 472 8.54 -8.81 -24.86
N LEU A 473 9.77 -9.26 -24.84
CA LEU A 473 10.74 -9.09 -25.91
C LEU A 473 11.25 -10.42 -26.47
N GLN A 474 11.56 -10.42 -27.76
CA GLN A 474 12.27 -11.50 -28.44
C GLN A 474 13.42 -10.90 -29.24
N GLY A 475 14.59 -11.57 -29.22
CA GLY A 475 15.79 -11.10 -29.91
C GLY A 475 16.90 -12.15 -29.96
N GLN A 476 18.06 -11.75 -30.44
CA GLN A 476 19.26 -12.56 -30.43
C GLN A 476 20.18 -12.10 -29.32
N PRO A 477 21.08 -12.96 -28.81
CA PRO A 477 22.12 -12.55 -27.88
C PRO A 477 22.89 -11.33 -28.40
N GLY A 478 23.00 -10.28 -27.56
CA GLY A 478 23.68 -9.04 -27.92
C GLY A 478 22.80 -7.99 -28.65
N ASP A 479 21.58 -8.34 -29.07
CA ASP A 479 20.68 -7.32 -29.59
C ASP A 479 20.35 -6.30 -28.50
N SER A 480 20.17 -5.04 -28.90
CA SER A 480 19.76 -3.95 -28.02
C SER A 480 18.47 -3.33 -28.51
N ILE A 481 17.50 -3.20 -27.61
CA ILE A 481 16.23 -2.52 -27.88
C ILE A 481 16.22 -1.21 -27.12
N VAL A 482 15.91 -0.13 -27.83
CA VAL A 482 15.84 1.22 -27.28
C VAL A 482 14.40 1.68 -27.22
N PHE A 483 13.97 2.15 -26.07
CA PHE A 483 12.65 2.74 -25.79
C PHE A 483 12.84 4.23 -25.56
N GLN A 484 12.18 5.04 -26.36
CA GLN A 484 12.14 6.49 -26.21
C GLN A 484 10.72 6.93 -25.92
N PHE A 485 10.55 7.72 -24.86
CA PHE A 485 9.23 8.14 -24.38
C PHE A 485 8.94 9.60 -24.72
N SER A 486 7.69 9.92 -25.03
CA SER A 486 7.25 11.28 -25.36
C SER A 486 5.78 11.50 -24.98
N GLU A 487 5.48 12.70 -24.53
CA GLU A 487 4.09 13.14 -24.31
C GLU A 487 3.35 13.47 -25.62
N ARG A 488 4.10 13.72 -26.69
CA ARG A 488 3.58 14.05 -28.01
C ARG A 488 3.97 13.01 -29.03
N GLU A 489 3.15 12.83 -30.06
CA GLU A 489 3.43 11.89 -31.16
C GLU A 489 4.77 12.18 -31.83
N ARG A 490 5.09 13.46 -32.00
CA ARG A 490 6.42 13.86 -32.47
C ARG A 490 7.41 13.73 -31.33
N MET A 491 8.36 12.79 -31.49
CA MET A 491 9.46 12.63 -30.55
C MET A 491 10.31 13.90 -30.49
N LEU A 492 10.37 14.55 -29.33
CA LEU A 492 11.14 15.77 -29.14
C LEU A 492 12.59 15.39 -28.78
N ALA A 493 13.55 16.00 -29.48
CA ALA A 493 14.98 15.76 -29.23
C ALA A 493 15.51 16.35 -27.92
N ALA A 494 14.74 17.26 -27.27
CA ALA A 494 15.25 18.07 -26.17
C ALA A 494 15.12 17.42 -24.77
N MET A 495 14.27 16.41 -24.61
CA MET A 495 14.12 15.67 -23.35
C MET A 495 13.91 14.19 -23.67
N VAL A 496 15.01 13.48 -23.79
CA VAL A 496 14.96 12.10 -24.26
C VAL A 496 15.07 11.16 -23.08
N TYR A 497 13.90 10.74 -22.55
CA TYR A 497 13.88 9.57 -21.67
C TYR A 497 14.12 8.33 -22.52
N ILE A 498 15.31 7.75 -22.39
CA ILE A 498 15.69 6.55 -23.11
C ILE A 498 15.90 5.42 -22.11
N CYS A 499 15.22 4.31 -22.34
CA CYS A 499 15.54 3.06 -21.68
C CYS A 499 16.10 2.07 -22.71
N ILE A 500 16.97 1.19 -22.25
CA ILE A 500 17.64 0.21 -23.10
C ILE A 500 17.49 -1.17 -22.48
N TYR A 501 17.11 -2.16 -23.29
CA TYR A 501 17.20 -3.57 -22.96
C TYR A 501 18.24 -4.25 -23.84
N LYS A 502 19.20 -4.94 -23.23
CA LYS A 502 20.19 -5.75 -23.95
C LYS A 502 19.95 -7.22 -23.69
N PHE A 503 19.88 -8.00 -24.77
CA PHE A 503 19.69 -9.44 -24.67
C PHE A 503 20.97 -10.14 -24.20
N GLY A 504 20.83 -11.00 -23.18
CA GLY A 504 21.81 -11.99 -22.80
C GLY A 504 21.76 -13.22 -23.71
N LEU A 505 22.10 -14.39 -23.16
CA LEU A 505 22.00 -15.66 -23.90
C LEU A 505 20.56 -16.09 -24.17
N GLN A 506 19.62 -15.63 -23.37
CA GLN A 506 18.21 -15.89 -23.56
C GLN A 506 17.67 -15.08 -24.75
N ARG A 507 16.85 -15.74 -25.59
CA ARG A 507 16.22 -15.10 -26.76
C ARG A 507 14.89 -14.44 -26.45
N LYS A 508 14.43 -14.57 -25.22
CA LYS A 508 13.20 -13.95 -24.69
C LYS A 508 13.56 -13.21 -23.44
N GLY A 509 12.91 -12.09 -23.22
CA GLY A 509 13.08 -11.29 -22.00
C GLY A 509 11.87 -10.40 -21.75
N VAL A 510 11.88 -9.73 -20.63
CA VAL A 510 10.89 -8.72 -20.28
C VAL A 510 11.65 -7.47 -19.89
N PHE A 511 11.38 -6.38 -20.58
CA PHE A 511 11.78 -5.06 -20.10
C PHE A 511 10.66 -4.53 -19.21
N CYS A 512 11.02 -4.02 -18.04
CA CYS A 512 10.15 -3.24 -17.16
C CYS A 512 11.04 -2.25 -16.40
N ASN A 513 10.63 -1.01 -16.34
CA ASN A 513 11.33 -0.03 -15.48
C ASN A 513 11.42 -0.54 -14.04
N ARG A 514 12.42 -0.07 -13.27
CA ARG A 514 12.63 -0.53 -11.90
C ARG A 514 12.86 0.62 -10.91
N PHE A 515 13.94 1.38 -11.10
CA PHE A 515 14.30 2.48 -10.18
C PHE A 515 14.22 3.84 -10.84
N ASN A 516 13.70 3.86 -12.05
CA ASN A 516 13.29 5.04 -12.76
C ASN A 516 11.84 4.91 -13.19
N TYR A 517 11.27 5.96 -13.68
CA TYR A 517 9.93 6.00 -14.24
C TYR A 517 9.96 6.84 -15.51
N MET A 518 8.97 6.64 -16.33
CA MET A 518 8.79 7.40 -17.55
C MET A 518 7.51 8.22 -17.51
N THR A 519 7.44 9.25 -18.31
CA THR A 519 6.22 10.01 -18.61
C THR A 519 5.97 10.02 -20.10
N GLY A 520 4.72 9.95 -20.49
CA GLY A 520 4.33 10.07 -21.88
C GLY A 520 3.14 9.21 -22.28
N ARG A 521 2.68 9.45 -23.50
CA ARG A 521 1.69 8.65 -24.20
C ARG A 521 2.31 7.80 -25.29
N TRP A 522 3.40 8.31 -25.88
CA TRP A 522 4.02 7.72 -27.05
C TRP A 522 5.33 7.05 -26.71
N VAL A 523 5.54 5.83 -27.20
CA VAL A 523 6.78 5.10 -27.04
C VAL A 523 7.30 4.72 -28.40
N GLN A 524 8.49 5.20 -28.74
CA GLN A 524 9.22 4.74 -29.93
C GLN A 524 10.17 3.61 -29.54
N ILE A 525 10.06 2.50 -30.23
CA ILE A 525 10.86 1.30 -30.00
C ILE A 525 11.77 1.08 -31.21
N THR A 526 13.06 1.00 -30.98
CA THR A 526 14.07 0.81 -32.03
C THR A 526 14.86 -0.46 -31.76
N GLY A 527 15.18 -1.20 -32.82
CA GLY A 527 16.01 -2.41 -32.74
C GLY A 527 15.22 -3.73 -32.78
N LEU A 528 13.89 -3.68 -32.82
CA LEU A 528 13.08 -4.89 -32.99
C LEU A 528 13.17 -5.42 -34.44
N ARG A 529 13.23 -6.73 -34.57
CA ARG A 529 13.20 -7.44 -35.87
C ARG A 529 11.80 -7.94 -36.24
N TYR A 530 10.80 -7.58 -35.47
CA TYR A 530 9.41 -7.99 -35.65
C TYR A 530 8.48 -6.87 -35.15
N LYS A 531 7.26 -6.83 -35.67
CA LYS A 531 6.23 -5.95 -35.15
C LYS A 531 5.69 -6.53 -33.84
N PRO A 532 5.73 -5.77 -32.73
CA PRO A 532 5.20 -6.25 -31.45
C PRO A 532 3.67 -6.28 -31.48
N GLU A 533 3.09 -7.26 -30.80
CA GLU A 533 1.65 -7.35 -30.55
C GLU A 533 1.25 -6.51 -29.35
N LEU A 534 0.02 -6.01 -29.33
CA LEU A 534 -0.49 -5.14 -28.27
C LEU A 534 -0.50 -5.81 -26.89
N ASP A 535 -0.76 -7.09 -26.82
CA ASP A 535 -0.82 -7.86 -25.59
C ASP A 535 0.56 -8.11 -24.94
N GLN A 536 1.64 -7.87 -25.69
CA GLN A 536 3.01 -7.92 -25.19
C GLN A 536 3.43 -6.64 -24.47
N ILE A 537 2.62 -5.58 -24.51
CA ILE A 537 2.95 -4.24 -24.04
C ILE A 537 1.97 -3.82 -22.94
N ARG A 538 2.49 -3.25 -21.87
CA ARG A 538 1.71 -2.67 -20.76
C ARG A 538 2.36 -1.40 -20.24
N GLY A 539 1.53 -0.47 -19.81
CA GLY A 539 1.94 0.62 -18.96
C GLY A 539 1.41 0.40 -17.54
N TRP A 540 2.16 0.81 -16.55
CA TRP A 540 1.77 0.76 -15.15
C TRP A 540 1.78 2.17 -14.57
N MET A 541 0.60 2.68 -14.23
CA MET A 541 0.52 3.95 -13.52
C MET A 541 1.06 3.77 -12.10
N ILE A 542 1.96 4.64 -11.69
CA ILE A 542 2.47 4.68 -10.32
C ILE A 542 1.89 5.90 -9.63
N ARG A 543 1.39 5.73 -8.43
CA ARG A 543 0.99 6.80 -7.52
C ARG A 543 1.03 6.34 -6.07
N PRO A 544 1.06 7.27 -5.09
CA PRO A 544 0.85 6.92 -3.69
C PRO A 544 -0.51 6.24 -3.49
N ASP A 545 -0.55 5.24 -2.60
CA ASP A 545 -1.75 4.46 -2.31
C ASP A 545 -2.71 5.19 -1.36
N TYR A 546 -2.99 6.46 -1.64
CA TYR A 546 -3.97 7.22 -0.87
C TYR A 546 -5.40 6.94 -1.32
N ARG A 547 -6.32 7.03 -0.38
CA ARG A 547 -7.76 6.91 -0.65
C ARG A 547 -8.36 8.27 -0.99
N ARG A 548 -9.14 8.32 -2.05
CA ARG A 548 -9.96 9.50 -2.35
C ARG A 548 -10.98 9.70 -1.24
N SER A 549 -11.05 10.92 -0.69
CA SER A 549 -12.00 11.29 0.37
C SER A 549 -13.27 11.96 -0.13
N GLY A 550 -13.32 12.33 -1.43
CA GLY A 550 -14.46 12.99 -2.04
C GLY A 550 -14.57 12.72 -3.53
N GLY A 551 -15.68 13.12 -4.11
CA GLY A 551 -15.97 13.05 -5.53
C GLY A 551 -16.82 14.25 -5.95
N PHE A 552 -16.81 14.53 -7.25
CA PHE A 552 -17.67 15.54 -7.87
C PHE A 552 -18.34 14.94 -9.09
N GLU A 553 -19.64 15.15 -9.18
CA GLU A 553 -20.46 14.80 -10.34
C GLU A 553 -21.62 15.80 -10.45
N CYS A 554 -21.92 16.24 -11.66
CA CYS A 554 -23.06 17.12 -11.95
C CYS A 554 -23.64 16.79 -13.33
N ASP A 555 -24.75 17.43 -13.69
CA ASP A 555 -25.46 17.25 -14.96
C ASP A 555 -24.77 17.89 -16.16
N LEU A 556 -23.72 18.71 -15.94
CA LEU A 556 -22.94 19.32 -17.01
C LEU A 556 -21.70 18.48 -17.37
N PRO A 557 -21.70 17.75 -18.53
CA PRO A 557 -20.62 16.84 -18.91
C PRO A 557 -19.24 17.49 -18.91
N LEU A 558 -19.14 18.74 -19.39
CA LEU A 558 -17.87 19.48 -19.44
C LEU A 558 -17.22 19.62 -18.07
N LEU A 559 -17.99 19.92 -17.02
CA LEU A 559 -17.44 20.02 -15.66
C LEU A 559 -16.96 18.66 -15.13
N ASN A 560 -17.69 17.59 -15.44
CA ASN A 560 -17.27 16.23 -15.10
C ASN A 560 -15.98 15.83 -15.83
N ASP A 561 -15.83 16.25 -17.10
CA ASP A 561 -14.61 16.01 -17.88
C ASP A 561 -13.42 16.80 -17.32
N ILE A 562 -13.62 18.07 -16.98
CA ILE A 562 -12.60 18.90 -16.32
C ILE A 562 -12.18 18.24 -14.99
N TYR A 563 -13.13 17.83 -14.16
CA TYR A 563 -12.84 17.16 -12.90
C TYR A 563 -12.02 15.89 -13.10
N ARG A 564 -12.44 15.00 -14.03
CA ARG A 564 -11.73 13.75 -14.33
C ARG A 564 -10.30 13.99 -14.83
N THR A 565 -10.14 14.96 -15.75
CA THR A 565 -8.82 15.32 -16.29
C THR A 565 -7.90 15.91 -15.23
N THR A 566 -8.44 16.79 -14.39
CA THR A 566 -7.68 17.39 -13.28
C THR A 566 -7.26 16.32 -12.27
N LEU A 567 -8.18 15.40 -11.94
CA LEU A 567 -7.90 14.32 -11.02
C LEU A 567 -6.85 13.33 -11.58
N TRP A 568 -6.94 13.01 -12.88
CA TRP A 568 -5.91 12.21 -13.55
C TRP A 568 -4.55 12.88 -13.49
N THR A 569 -4.48 14.17 -13.85
CA THR A 569 -3.23 14.96 -13.80
C THR A 569 -2.67 15.00 -12.39
N PHE A 570 -3.53 15.21 -11.38
CA PHE A 570 -3.12 15.18 -9.98
C PHE A 570 -2.54 13.81 -9.61
N GLU A 571 -3.20 12.71 -9.94
CA GLU A 571 -2.75 11.35 -9.59
C GLU A 571 -1.42 10.97 -10.22
N ILE A 572 -1.17 11.37 -11.47
CA ILE A 572 0.12 11.10 -12.13
C ILE A 572 1.22 12.08 -11.73
N SER A 573 0.89 13.20 -11.07
CA SER A 573 1.85 14.25 -10.67
C SER A 573 2.19 14.20 -9.19
N VAL A 574 1.31 13.66 -8.35
CA VAL A 574 1.51 13.53 -6.91
C VAL A 574 2.28 12.26 -6.62
N TRP A 575 3.53 12.31 -6.89
CA TRP A 575 4.50 11.37 -6.36
C TRP A 575 4.98 11.89 -5.01
N VAL A 576 5.44 11.03 -4.15
CA VAL A 576 6.02 11.42 -2.86
C VAL A 576 7.20 12.41 -3.01
N THR A 577 7.49 12.79 -4.24
CA THR A 577 8.44 13.84 -4.61
C THR A 577 7.75 14.86 -5.51
N MET A 578 6.95 15.69 -4.92
CA MET A 578 6.05 16.69 -5.55
C MET A 578 6.75 17.72 -6.46
N TRP A 579 8.03 17.63 -6.76
CA TRP A 579 8.78 18.67 -7.47
C TRP A 579 9.29 18.29 -8.86
N SER A 580 9.21 17.02 -9.28
CA SER A 580 9.97 16.62 -10.47
C SER A 580 9.20 16.61 -11.77
N ILE A 581 7.92 16.22 -11.79
CA ILE A 581 7.21 16.01 -13.07
C ILE A 581 6.48 17.26 -13.55
N VAL A 582 5.80 17.99 -12.67
CA VAL A 582 5.08 19.22 -13.06
C VAL A 582 6.04 20.29 -13.59
N LEU A 583 7.25 20.35 -13.07
CA LEU A 583 8.28 21.28 -13.56
C LEU A 583 8.85 20.87 -14.92
N ILE A 584 8.96 19.60 -15.20
CA ILE A 584 9.51 19.10 -16.48
C ILE A 584 8.50 19.27 -17.61
N VAL A 585 7.22 19.00 -17.35
CA VAL A 585 6.15 19.10 -18.34
C VAL A 585 5.77 20.56 -18.66
N ASN A 586 5.75 21.44 -17.65
CA ASN A 586 5.32 22.84 -17.84
C ASN A 586 6.42 23.76 -18.37
N VAL A 587 7.69 23.46 -18.15
CA VAL A 587 8.81 24.32 -18.60
C VAL A 587 9.08 24.22 -20.11
N VAL A 588 8.62 23.14 -20.75
CA VAL A 588 8.86 22.96 -22.20
C VAL A 588 7.76 23.60 -23.06
N ASP A 589 6.56 23.82 -22.53
CA ASP A 589 5.41 24.28 -23.34
C ASP A 589 5.04 25.76 -23.19
N THR A 590 5.56 26.44 -22.17
CA THR A 590 5.30 27.88 -21.97
C THR A 590 6.63 28.59 -21.73
N GLY A 591 7.31 28.98 -22.79
CA GLY A 591 8.50 29.79 -22.66
C GLY A 591 8.22 31.12 -21.91
N GLU A 592 7.94 31.06 -20.64
CA GLU A 592 7.84 32.14 -19.66
C GLU A 592 6.82 31.78 -18.57
N MET A 593 7.30 31.35 -17.43
CA MET A 593 6.61 31.64 -16.17
C MET A 593 7.64 31.88 -15.07
N HIS A 594 7.80 33.15 -14.73
CA HIS A 594 8.40 33.58 -13.47
C HIS A 594 7.41 33.29 -12.34
N TRP A 595 7.85 32.48 -11.37
CA TRP A 595 7.20 32.43 -10.04
C TRP A 595 8.01 33.32 -9.11
N PRO A 596 7.40 34.24 -8.39
CA PRO A 596 8.04 34.87 -7.25
C PRO A 596 8.09 33.87 -6.10
N LEU A 597 9.17 33.94 -5.35
CA LEU A 597 9.46 33.20 -4.12
C LEU A 597 8.38 33.41 -3.04
#